data_b1b1304573521c1cba52a8c9d1dce8a5
#
_entry.id   b1b1304573521c1cba52a8c9d1dce8a5
#
_cell.length_a   1.000
_cell.length_b   1.000
_cell.length_c   1.000
_cell.angle_alpha   90.00
_cell.angle_beta   90.00
_cell.angle_gamma   90.00
#
_symmetry.space_group_name_H-M   'P 1'
#
loop_
_entity.id
_entity.type
_entity.pdbx_description
1 polymer ?
#
loop_
_entity_poly.entity_id
_entity_poly.type
_entity_poly.pdbx_seq_one_letter_code
_entity_poly.pdbx_strand_id
1 'polypeptide(L)'
;MEWPDALPSAMVLFPSMFHDSPPDGHCPTFPTADAVFSILQPNHPNGLKAQLTELVASFDASPQNPTLSGATIDESAGPVIVEQSAQIEPGSHLIGPCYVGHHAEIRHAAYVRQFSWICSEAVVGHASETKHSILLPGAKAPHFNYVGDSILGTGVNLGAGTKISNLRNDGGEVHLRMNGERFGSGLRKFGAVLGERCQLGCNSVTNPGVILGCDSQVHPNTTVTGVFPADSRHG
;
A
#
# COMPACT_ATOMS: atom_id res chain seq x y z
N MET A 1 23.93 -1.56 -2.93
CA MET A 1 23.89 -0.12 -3.30
C MET A 1 23.77 0.61 -1.99
N GLU A 2 24.85 1.24 -1.56
CA GLU A 2 24.85 2.02 -0.33
C GLU A 2 23.99 3.26 -0.55
N TRP A 3 23.17 3.59 0.41
CA TRP A 3 22.38 4.83 0.41
C TRP A 3 23.34 6.01 0.48
N PRO A 4 23.06 7.14 -0.18
CA PRO A 4 23.87 8.33 0.04
C PRO A 4 23.85 8.66 1.52
N ASP A 5 25.03 8.91 2.08
CA ASP A 5 25.24 9.33 3.47
C ASP A 5 24.36 10.54 3.80
N ALA A 6 23.28 10.32 4.50
CA ALA A 6 22.32 11.31 4.96
C ALA A 6 21.04 11.47 4.10
N LEU A 7 20.17 10.46 4.11
CA LEU A 7 18.76 10.80 4.18
C LEU A 7 18.58 11.57 5.52
N PRO A 8 17.99 12.78 5.52
CA PRO A 8 17.77 13.49 6.76
C PRO A 8 17.08 12.56 7.77
N SER A 9 17.44 12.66 9.06
CA SER A 9 16.81 11.88 10.13
C SER A 9 15.27 12.00 10.15
N ALA A 10 14.72 13.03 9.51
CA ALA A 10 13.29 13.18 9.21
C ALA A 10 12.73 12.15 8.20
N MET A 11 13.57 11.45 7.41
CA MET A 11 13.12 10.36 6.53
C MET A 11 13.18 8.98 7.18
N VAL A 12 13.83 8.86 8.33
CA VAL A 12 13.70 7.72 9.25
C VAL A 12 12.44 7.93 10.10
N LEU A 13 11.32 8.33 9.46
CA LEU A 13 10.06 8.67 10.14
C LEU A 13 9.25 7.45 10.55
N PHE A 14 9.94 6.31 10.72
CA PHE A 14 9.24 5.04 10.87
C PHE A 14 8.39 4.89 12.14
N PRO A 15 8.90 5.15 13.36
CA PRO A 15 8.09 4.92 14.55
C PRO A 15 6.90 5.87 14.69
N SER A 16 6.91 7.01 13.96
CA SER A 16 5.85 8.02 14.06
C SER A 16 4.77 7.93 12.96
N MET A 17 4.96 7.07 11.95
CA MET A 17 3.99 6.96 10.85
C MET A 17 3.00 5.80 11.02
N PHE A 18 3.42 4.76 11.73
CA PHE A 18 2.61 3.56 11.94
C PHE A 18 2.77 3.15 13.40
N HIS A 19 1.77 3.39 14.21
CA HIS A 19 1.71 2.92 15.58
C HIS A 19 1.49 1.41 15.60
N ASP A 20 1.73 0.79 16.71
CA ASP A 20 1.78 -0.67 16.87
C ASP A 20 0.73 -1.42 16.04
N SER A 21 1.20 -2.47 15.38
CA SER A 21 0.34 -3.39 14.63
C SER A 21 -0.83 -3.85 15.50
N PRO A 22 -2.06 -3.83 14.98
CA PRO A 22 -3.20 -4.31 15.74
C PRO A 22 -3.02 -5.80 16.08
N PRO A 23 -3.57 -6.26 17.19
CA PRO A 23 -3.35 -7.60 17.73
C PRO A 23 -3.92 -8.72 16.87
N ASP A 24 -4.78 -8.41 15.89
CA ASP A 24 -5.51 -9.40 15.12
C ASP A 24 -5.06 -9.43 13.67
N GLY A 25 -4.26 -10.44 13.32
CA GLY A 25 -3.96 -10.77 11.93
C GLY A 25 -2.49 -10.58 11.55
N HIS A 26 -2.18 -11.03 10.35
CA HIS A 26 -0.84 -10.97 9.78
C HIS A 26 -0.59 -9.58 9.19
N CYS A 27 0.25 -8.78 9.85
CA CYS A 27 0.73 -7.50 9.33
C CYS A 27 2.22 -7.60 8.97
N PRO A 28 2.67 -6.86 7.95
CA PRO A 28 4.08 -6.84 7.61
C PRO A 28 4.89 -6.16 8.72
N THR A 29 6.11 -6.66 8.92
CA THR A 29 7.10 -6.04 9.80
C THR A 29 7.93 -5.04 9.01
N PHE A 30 8.01 -3.85 9.49
CA PHE A 30 8.75 -2.82 8.79
C PHE A 30 10.23 -2.77 9.25
N PRO A 31 11.20 -2.55 8.34
CA PRO A 31 12.60 -2.36 8.71
C PRO A 31 12.79 -1.07 9.52
N THR A 32 13.32 -1.18 10.73
CA THR A 32 13.48 -0.03 11.65
C THR A 32 14.76 0.77 11.43
N ALA A 33 15.74 0.19 10.75
CA ALA A 33 17.03 0.82 10.47
C ALA A 33 17.06 1.56 9.12
N ASP A 34 16.05 1.35 8.28
CA ASP A 34 16.01 1.84 6.90
C ASP A 34 14.90 2.89 6.72
N ALA A 35 14.89 3.54 5.56
CA ALA A 35 13.78 4.42 5.20
C ALA A 35 12.45 3.65 5.15
N VAL A 36 11.35 4.29 5.54
CA VAL A 36 10.01 3.68 5.63
C VAL A 36 9.58 2.94 4.36
N PHE A 37 9.99 3.42 3.19
CA PHE A 37 9.65 2.81 1.90
C PHE A 37 10.61 1.69 1.48
N SER A 38 11.68 1.39 2.26
CA SER A 38 12.63 0.32 1.94
C SER A 38 11.96 -1.05 1.82
N ILE A 39 10.88 -1.26 2.56
CA ILE A 39 10.05 -2.47 2.47
C ILE A 39 9.52 -2.72 1.04
N LEU A 40 9.37 -1.68 0.22
CA LEU A 40 8.93 -1.79 -1.18
C LEU A 40 10.07 -2.15 -2.14
N GLN A 41 11.32 -2.21 -1.68
CA GLN A 41 12.44 -2.61 -2.54
C GLN A 41 12.31 -4.07 -2.95
N PRO A 42 12.37 -4.37 -4.26
CA PRO A 42 12.10 -5.73 -4.76
C PRO A 42 13.02 -6.83 -4.20
N ASN A 43 14.26 -6.48 -3.84
CA ASN A 43 15.29 -7.43 -3.38
C ASN A 43 15.67 -7.19 -1.91
N HIS A 44 14.90 -6.41 -1.16
CA HIS A 44 15.16 -6.23 0.26
C HIS A 44 14.89 -7.54 1.02
N PRO A 45 15.82 -8.04 1.86
CA PRO A 45 15.67 -9.33 2.51
C PRO A 45 14.43 -9.40 3.43
N ASN A 46 14.07 -8.26 4.04
CA ASN A 46 12.85 -8.10 4.85
C ASN A 46 11.80 -7.22 4.13
N GLY A 47 11.82 -7.19 2.80
CA GLY A 47 10.89 -6.42 2.00
C GLY A 47 9.53 -7.11 1.83
N LEU A 48 8.56 -6.36 1.31
CA LEU A 48 7.19 -6.83 1.08
C LEU A 48 7.16 -8.18 0.33
N LYS A 49 7.96 -8.33 -0.72
CA LYS A 49 7.97 -9.58 -1.49
C LYS A 49 8.46 -10.76 -0.66
N ALA A 50 9.54 -10.59 0.10
CA ALA A 50 10.10 -11.65 0.92
C ALA A 50 9.11 -12.08 1.99
N GLN A 51 8.61 -11.11 2.77
CA GLN A 51 7.67 -11.37 3.86
C GLN A 51 6.35 -11.97 3.36
N LEU A 52 5.78 -11.44 2.27
CA LEU A 52 4.53 -11.96 1.74
C LEU A 52 4.69 -13.38 1.17
N THR A 53 5.82 -13.66 0.51
CA THR A 53 6.12 -15.01 0.02
C THR A 53 6.21 -16.00 1.19
N GLU A 54 6.88 -15.63 2.27
CA GLU A 54 6.97 -16.45 3.48
C GLU A 54 5.61 -16.63 4.13
N LEU A 55 4.84 -15.55 4.27
CA LEU A 55 3.49 -15.60 4.85
C LEU A 55 2.59 -16.57 4.06
N VAL A 56 2.46 -16.39 2.75
CA VAL A 56 1.55 -17.24 1.97
C VAL A 56 1.99 -18.69 1.93
N ALA A 57 3.29 -18.97 2.02
CA ALA A 57 3.82 -20.32 2.12
C ALA A 57 3.56 -20.97 3.49
N SER A 58 3.26 -20.23 4.53
CA SER A 58 2.93 -20.74 5.86
C SER A 58 1.51 -21.32 5.97
N PHE A 59 0.66 -21.06 5.00
CA PHE A 59 -0.69 -21.63 4.94
C PHE A 59 -0.66 -22.96 4.20
N ASP A 60 -1.15 -24.03 4.84
CA ASP A 60 -1.23 -25.39 4.24
C ASP A 60 -2.18 -25.46 3.05
N ALA A 61 -3.21 -24.64 3.04
CA ALA A 61 -4.15 -24.40 1.93
C ALA A 61 -4.79 -23.03 2.12
N SER A 62 -5.21 -22.40 1.01
CA SER A 62 -6.07 -21.22 1.13
C SER A 62 -7.30 -21.61 1.95
N PRO A 63 -7.61 -20.93 3.07
CA PRO A 63 -8.83 -21.20 3.80
C PRO A 63 -10.00 -21.17 2.81
N GLN A 64 -10.77 -22.26 2.75
CA GLN A 64 -11.93 -22.33 1.87
C GLN A 64 -12.94 -21.28 2.31
N ASN A 65 -12.82 -20.07 1.76
CA ASN A 65 -13.78 -19.02 2.04
C ASN A 65 -15.01 -19.24 1.15
N PRO A 66 -16.18 -19.52 1.71
CA PRO A 66 -17.40 -19.72 0.94
C PRO A 66 -17.82 -18.48 0.13
N THR A 67 -17.23 -17.31 0.42
CA THR A 67 -17.53 -16.04 -0.28
C THR A 67 -16.75 -15.85 -1.59
N LEU A 68 -15.87 -16.79 -2.00
CA LEU A 68 -15.15 -16.70 -3.29
C LEU A 68 -16.02 -16.96 -4.52
N SER A 69 -17.30 -17.29 -4.34
CA SER A 69 -18.22 -17.56 -5.44
C SER A 69 -18.37 -16.36 -6.36
N GLY A 70 -17.97 -16.52 -7.62
CA GLY A 70 -18.06 -15.48 -8.64
C GLY A 70 -16.86 -14.53 -8.71
N ALA A 71 -15.85 -14.69 -7.88
CA ALA A 71 -14.54 -14.06 -8.04
C ALA A 71 -13.66 -14.87 -8.99
N THR A 72 -12.73 -14.21 -9.68
CA THR A 72 -11.66 -14.87 -10.46
C THR A 72 -10.40 -14.93 -9.63
N ILE A 73 -9.87 -16.13 -9.42
CA ILE A 73 -8.63 -16.38 -8.67
C ILE A 73 -7.57 -16.90 -9.64
N ASP A 74 -6.43 -16.23 -9.70
CA ASP A 74 -5.27 -16.63 -10.50
C ASP A 74 -4.07 -16.90 -9.60
N GLU A 75 -3.74 -18.16 -9.41
CA GLU A 75 -2.61 -18.63 -8.61
C GLU A 75 -1.40 -19.05 -9.47
N SER A 76 -1.38 -18.72 -10.74
CA SER A 76 -0.29 -19.11 -11.67
C SER A 76 1.08 -18.59 -11.23
N ALA A 77 1.16 -17.50 -10.50
CA ALA A 77 2.39 -16.88 -10.00
C ALA A 77 2.62 -17.05 -8.48
N GLY A 78 1.67 -17.65 -7.77
CA GLY A 78 1.73 -17.91 -6.33
C GLY A 78 0.36 -17.93 -5.66
N PRO A 79 0.28 -18.33 -4.37
CA PRO A 79 -0.99 -18.50 -3.68
C PRO A 79 -1.77 -17.20 -3.48
N VAL A 80 -3.09 -17.31 -3.49
CA VAL A 80 -4.04 -16.28 -3.04
C VAL A 80 -4.59 -16.71 -1.68
N ILE A 81 -4.16 -16.09 -0.61
CA ILE A 81 -4.64 -16.38 0.74
C ILE A 81 -5.72 -15.38 1.12
N VAL A 82 -6.89 -15.92 1.49
CA VAL A 82 -8.04 -15.13 1.93
C VAL A 82 -8.50 -15.67 3.28
N GLU A 83 -8.48 -14.83 4.29
CA GLU A 83 -8.95 -15.21 5.63
C GLU A 83 -10.46 -15.46 5.66
N GLN A 84 -10.87 -16.37 6.54
CA GLN A 84 -12.26 -16.88 6.55
C GLN A 84 -13.32 -15.80 6.71
N SER A 85 -13.04 -14.72 7.44
CA SER A 85 -13.98 -13.62 7.69
C SER A 85 -13.92 -12.51 6.64
N ALA A 86 -13.00 -12.59 5.67
CA ALA A 86 -12.92 -11.61 4.58
C ALA A 86 -14.11 -11.75 3.62
N GLN A 87 -14.51 -10.65 3.03
CA GLN A 87 -15.62 -10.59 2.07
C GLN A 87 -15.08 -10.34 0.66
N ILE A 88 -15.33 -11.27 -0.25
CA ILE A 88 -14.91 -11.16 -1.65
C ILE A 88 -16.17 -11.13 -2.52
N GLU A 89 -16.45 -9.98 -3.12
CA GLU A 89 -17.63 -9.82 -3.96
C GLU A 89 -17.43 -10.45 -5.35
N PRO A 90 -18.51 -10.93 -5.96
CA PRO A 90 -18.49 -11.44 -7.34
C PRO A 90 -17.96 -10.41 -8.33
N GLY A 91 -17.24 -10.89 -9.35
CA GLY A 91 -16.63 -10.05 -10.39
C GLY A 91 -15.29 -9.41 -9.99
N SER A 92 -14.81 -9.62 -8.77
CA SER A 92 -13.44 -9.27 -8.41
C SER A 92 -12.43 -10.24 -9.03
N HIS A 93 -11.19 -9.77 -9.22
CA HIS A 93 -10.10 -10.58 -9.75
C HIS A 93 -8.87 -10.46 -8.84
N LEU A 94 -8.41 -11.58 -8.29
CA LEU A 94 -7.24 -11.65 -7.42
C LEU A 94 -6.16 -12.49 -8.09
N ILE A 95 -4.93 -11.95 -8.12
CA ILE A 95 -3.74 -12.63 -8.66
C ILE A 95 -2.71 -12.80 -7.54
N GLY A 96 -2.30 -14.04 -7.28
CA GLY A 96 -1.28 -14.35 -6.28
C GLY A 96 0.17 -14.10 -6.76
N PRO A 97 1.15 -14.05 -5.85
CA PRO A 97 0.92 -14.15 -4.42
C PRO A 97 0.27 -12.89 -3.84
N CYS A 98 -0.77 -13.06 -3.05
CA CYS A 98 -1.41 -11.97 -2.30
C CYS A 98 -2.08 -12.49 -1.02
N TYR A 99 -2.31 -11.59 -0.08
CA TYR A 99 -2.97 -11.90 1.18
C TYR A 99 -4.11 -10.92 1.44
N VAL A 100 -5.25 -11.46 1.88
CA VAL A 100 -6.45 -10.72 2.27
C VAL A 100 -6.83 -11.12 3.69
N GLY A 101 -6.68 -10.20 4.62
CA GLY A 101 -6.82 -10.40 6.06
C GLY A 101 -8.25 -10.45 6.55
N HIS A 102 -8.40 -10.70 7.86
CA HIS A 102 -9.69 -10.80 8.54
C HIS A 102 -10.57 -9.56 8.32
N HIS A 103 -11.86 -9.78 8.04
CA HIS A 103 -12.86 -8.72 7.81
C HIS A 103 -12.51 -7.71 6.71
N ALA A 104 -11.47 -7.99 5.90
CA ALA A 104 -11.17 -7.16 4.74
C ALA A 104 -12.24 -7.35 3.66
N GLU A 105 -12.46 -6.31 2.85
CA GLU A 105 -13.45 -6.32 1.78
C GLU A 105 -12.78 -6.13 0.42
N ILE A 106 -12.98 -7.08 -0.48
CA ILE A 106 -12.64 -6.95 -1.90
C ILE A 106 -13.95 -6.85 -2.66
N ARG A 107 -14.29 -5.64 -3.12
CA ARG A 107 -15.60 -5.36 -3.70
C ARG A 107 -15.66 -5.67 -5.19
N HIS A 108 -16.87 -5.63 -5.74
CA HIS A 108 -17.15 -5.90 -7.14
C HIS A 108 -16.19 -5.15 -8.10
N ALA A 109 -15.69 -5.87 -9.11
CA ALA A 109 -14.75 -5.39 -10.12
C ALA A 109 -13.39 -4.89 -9.56
N ALA A 110 -13.05 -5.16 -8.31
CA ALA A 110 -11.72 -4.88 -7.78
C ALA A 110 -10.67 -5.78 -8.45
N TYR A 111 -9.48 -5.21 -8.70
CA TYR A 111 -8.35 -5.92 -9.30
C TYR A 111 -7.17 -5.92 -8.31
N VAL A 112 -7.02 -7.05 -7.62
CA VAL A 112 -5.93 -7.27 -6.65
C VAL A 112 -4.83 -8.05 -7.34
N ARG A 113 -3.68 -7.41 -7.53
CA ARG A 113 -2.53 -8.00 -8.23
C ARG A 113 -1.46 -8.46 -7.26
N GLN A 114 -0.44 -9.14 -7.82
CA GLN A 114 0.64 -9.75 -7.06
C GLN A 114 1.27 -8.80 -6.04
N PHE A 115 1.65 -9.38 -4.92
CA PHE A 115 2.27 -8.70 -3.79
C PHE A 115 1.40 -7.59 -3.18
N SER A 116 0.08 -7.74 -3.27
CA SER A 116 -0.86 -6.93 -2.47
C SER A 116 -1.05 -7.59 -1.10
N TRP A 117 -0.75 -6.84 -0.05
CA TRP A 117 -0.97 -7.25 1.34
C TRP A 117 -2.10 -6.40 1.93
N ILE A 118 -3.27 -7.01 1.99
CA ILE A 118 -4.49 -6.35 2.48
C ILE A 118 -4.71 -6.82 3.91
N CYS A 119 -4.42 -5.94 4.88
CA CYS A 119 -4.57 -6.26 6.30
C CYS A 119 -6.05 -6.29 6.73
N SER A 120 -6.28 -6.60 8.01
CA SER A 120 -7.63 -6.68 8.57
C SER A 120 -8.46 -5.41 8.37
N GLU A 121 -9.76 -5.56 8.08
CA GLU A 121 -10.71 -4.46 7.89
C GLU A 121 -10.39 -3.49 6.74
N ALA A 122 -9.33 -3.76 5.97
CA ALA A 122 -8.98 -2.93 4.82
C ALA A 122 -9.94 -3.18 3.65
N VAL A 123 -10.11 -2.16 2.80
CA VAL A 123 -11.06 -2.20 1.69
C VAL A 123 -10.35 -1.92 0.38
N VAL A 124 -10.44 -2.86 -0.57
CA VAL A 124 -10.20 -2.63 -1.99
C VAL A 124 -11.56 -2.62 -2.67
N GLY A 125 -12.07 -1.44 -2.95
CA GLY A 125 -13.45 -1.23 -3.33
C GLY A 125 -13.71 -1.35 -4.83
N HIS A 126 -14.92 -0.93 -5.22
CA HIS A 126 -15.40 -1.08 -6.59
C HIS A 126 -14.43 -0.48 -7.63
N ALA A 127 -14.07 -1.31 -8.63
CA ALA A 127 -13.18 -0.94 -9.72
C ALA A 127 -11.86 -0.29 -9.28
N SER A 128 -11.38 -0.65 -8.09
CA SER A 128 -10.07 -0.23 -7.58
C SER A 128 -9.02 -1.27 -7.90
N GLU A 129 -7.81 -0.81 -8.22
CA GLU A 129 -6.66 -1.68 -8.50
C GLU A 129 -5.59 -1.50 -7.43
N THR A 130 -5.06 -2.61 -6.93
CA THR A 130 -3.88 -2.62 -6.05
C THR A 130 -2.83 -3.60 -6.54
N LYS A 131 -1.56 -3.24 -6.38
CA LYS A 131 -0.43 -4.04 -6.81
C LYS A 131 0.82 -3.70 -6.01
N HIS A 132 1.55 -4.71 -5.53
CA HIS A 132 2.81 -4.54 -4.79
C HIS A 132 2.68 -3.43 -3.73
N SER A 133 1.65 -3.55 -2.89
CA SER A 133 1.25 -2.51 -1.94
C SER A 133 0.77 -3.12 -0.63
N ILE A 134 0.88 -2.33 0.42
CA ILE A 134 0.42 -2.67 1.76
C ILE A 134 -0.74 -1.75 2.10
N LEU A 135 -1.88 -2.33 2.43
CA LEU A 135 -3.01 -1.64 3.04
C LEU A 135 -3.08 -2.10 4.49
N LEU A 136 -2.63 -1.25 5.41
CA LEU A 136 -2.66 -1.52 6.84
C LEU A 136 -4.11 -1.54 7.37
N PRO A 137 -4.35 -2.02 8.59
CA PRO A 137 -5.70 -2.25 9.09
C PRO A 137 -6.66 -1.06 8.92
N GLY A 138 -7.84 -1.34 8.39
CA GLY A 138 -8.85 -0.32 8.14
C GLY A 138 -8.53 0.68 7.04
N ALA A 139 -7.42 0.52 6.31
CA ALA A 139 -7.11 1.38 5.15
C ALA A 139 -8.10 1.13 4.00
N LYS A 140 -8.55 2.20 3.35
CA LYS A 140 -9.62 2.14 2.35
C LYS A 140 -9.25 2.79 1.03
N ALA A 141 -9.33 1.98 -0.03
CA ALA A 141 -9.32 2.40 -1.43
C ALA A 141 -10.68 2.03 -2.06
N PRO A 142 -11.79 2.73 -1.71
CA PRO A 142 -13.13 2.18 -1.87
C PRO A 142 -13.76 2.32 -3.26
N HIS A 143 -13.29 3.27 -4.11
CA HIS A 143 -13.93 3.59 -5.37
C HIS A 143 -12.97 4.09 -6.43
N PHE A 144 -12.80 3.34 -7.53
CA PHE A 144 -12.04 3.75 -8.72
C PHE A 144 -10.61 4.23 -8.38
N ASN A 145 -9.99 3.62 -7.39
CA ASN A 145 -8.67 3.99 -6.93
C ASN A 145 -7.59 3.17 -7.64
N TYR A 146 -6.41 3.77 -7.81
CA TYR A 146 -5.20 3.05 -8.18
C TYR A 146 -4.17 3.14 -7.06
N VAL A 147 -3.71 1.99 -6.56
CA VAL A 147 -2.71 1.87 -5.49
C VAL A 147 -1.60 0.96 -5.96
N GLY A 148 -0.49 1.53 -6.41
CA GLY A 148 0.66 0.77 -6.89
C GLY A 148 1.95 1.11 -6.15
N ASP A 149 2.70 0.08 -5.74
CA ASP A 149 4.01 0.20 -5.10
C ASP A 149 3.96 1.20 -3.91
N SER A 150 3.00 1.01 -3.00
CA SER A 150 2.60 1.99 -1.98
C SER A 150 2.30 1.37 -0.62
N ILE A 151 2.28 2.22 0.40
CA ILE A 151 1.89 1.87 1.76
C ILE A 151 0.78 2.81 2.21
N LEU A 152 -0.36 2.26 2.55
CA LEU A 152 -1.47 2.99 3.17
C LEU A 152 -1.52 2.62 4.66
N GLY A 153 -1.28 3.60 5.51
CA GLY A 153 -1.33 3.46 6.98
C GLY A 153 -2.71 3.11 7.51
N THR A 154 -2.76 2.69 8.76
CA THR A 154 -4.00 2.36 9.46
C THR A 154 -5.04 3.48 9.34
N GLY A 155 -6.26 3.15 8.95
CA GLY A 155 -7.35 4.11 8.83
C GLY A 155 -7.21 5.16 7.72
N VAL A 156 -6.26 5.03 6.81
CA VAL A 156 -6.19 5.87 5.59
C VAL A 156 -7.46 5.70 4.77
N ASN A 157 -7.96 6.81 4.22
CA ASN A 157 -9.09 6.75 3.29
C ASN A 157 -8.80 7.53 2.01
N LEU A 158 -8.95 6.86 0.88
CA LEU A 158 -8.85 7.45 -0.43
C LEU A 158 -10.24 7.82 -0.95
N GLY A 159 -10.48 9.09 -1.25
CA GLY A 159 -11.69 9.53 -1.95
C GLY A 159 -11.83 8.86 -3.32
N ALA A 160 -13.04 8.87 -3.86
CA ALA A 160 -13.31 8.25 -5.16
C ALA A 160 -12.42 8.82 -6.26
N GLY A 161 -11.84 7.95 -7.09
CA GLY A 161 -10.98 8.35 -8.20
C GLY A 161 -9.58 8.82 -7.79
N THR A 162 -9.18 8.71 -6.53
CA THR A 162 -7.79 8.99 -6.12
C THR A 162 -6.84 8.02 -6.80
N LYS A 163 -5.75 8.55 -7.34
CA LYS A 163 -4.71 7.78 -8.03
C LYS A 163 -3.34 8.02 -7.40
N ILE A 164 -2.69 6.93 -7.00
CA ILE A 164 -1.32 6.96 -6.50
C ILE A 164 -0.39 6.62 -7.68
N SER A 165 0.19 7.63 -8.30
CA SER A 165 1.13 7.44 -9.41
C SER A 165 2.44 6.86 -8.89
N ASN A 166 2.88 5.74 -9.46
CA ASN A 166 4.04 4.98 -8.99
C ASN A 166 5.22 4.95 -9.97
N LEU A 167 5.07 5.56 -11.15
CA LEU A 167 6.09 5.55 -12.20
C LEU A 167 6.23 6.96 -12.78
N ARG A 168 7.47 7.39 -12.96
CA ARG A 168 7.77 8.64 -13.66
C ARG A 168 7.53 8.48 -15.17
N ASN A 169 7.13 9.55 -15.83
CA ASN A 169 6.88 9.55 -17.28
C ASN A 169 8.13 9.23 -18.11
N ASP A 170 9.33 9.58 -17.61
CA ASP A 170 10.60 9.25 -18.23
C ASP A 170 11.12 7.84 -17.88
N GLY A 171 10.39 7.10 -17.04
CA GLY A 171 10.73 5.76 -16.61
C GLY A 171 11.95 5.66 -15.69
N GLY A 172 12.51 6.78 -15.25
CA GLY A 172 13.68 6.85 -14.38
C GLY A 172 13.38 6.53 -12.92
N GLU A 173 14.43 6.63 -12.09
CA GLU A 173 14.33 6.47 -10.64
C GLU A 173 13.40 7.52 -10.02
N VAL A 174 12.55 7.08 -9.10
CA VAL A 174 11.69 7.99 -8.31
C VAL A 174 12.55 8.77 -7.31
N HIS A 175 12.34 10.08 -7.25
CA HIS A 175 13.03 10.96 -6.31
C HIS A 175 12.05 11.52 -5.29
N LEU A 176 12.44 11.45 -4.04
CA LEU A 176 11.79 12.15 -2.94
C LEU A 176 12.11 13.65 -3.03
N ARG A 177 11.13 14.49 -2.75
CA ARG A 177 11.32 15.94 -2.75
C ARG A 177 10.99 16.49 -1.37
N MET A 178 11.98 17.06 -0.71
CA MET A 178 11.83 17.59 0.65
C MET A 178 12.66 18.86 0.79
N ASN A 179 12.06 19.93 1.31
CA ASN A 179 12.73 21.22 1.56
C ASN A 179 13.48 21.80 0.35
N GLY A 180 12.96 21.57 -0.87
CA GLY A 180 13.59 22.02 -2.11
C GLY A 180 14.69 21.10 -2.66
N GLU A 181 15.08 20.09 -1.93
CA GLU A 181 16.07 19.10 -2.32
C GLU A 181 15.45 17.84 -2.93
N ARG A 182 16.27 17.06 -3.64
CA ARG A 182 15.88 15.80 -4.27
C ARG A 182 16.79 14.68 -3.77
N PHE A 183 16.17 13.57 -3.33
CA PHE A 183 16.86 12.39 -2.85
C PHE A 183 16.44 11.18 -3.68
N GLY A 184 17.38 10.38 -4.13
CA GLY A 184 17.08 9.13 -4.84
C GLY A 184 16.40 8.13 -3.91
N SER A 185 15.39 7.45 -4.38
CA SER A 185 14.75 6.35 -3.62
C SER A 185 15.38 4.98 -3.88
N GLY A 186 16.23 4.88 -4.90
CA GLY A 186 16.72 3.60 -5.41
C GLY A 186 15.64 2.78 -6.13
N LEU A 187 14.42 3.31 -6.26
CA LEU A 187 13.27 2.61 -6.82
C LEU A 187 12.83 3.22 -8.15
N ARG A 188 12.65 2.37 -9.17
CA ARG A 188 12.05 2.78 -10.43
C ARG A 188 10.53 2.93 -10.33
N LYS A 189 9.90 2.16 -9.43
CA LYS A 189 8.47 2.25 -9.12
C LYS A 189 8.32 2.45 -7.62
N PHE A 190 7.70 3.57 -7.27
CA PHE A 190 7.35 3.93 -5.91
C PHE A 190 6.20 4.92 -5.95
N GLY A 191 5.07 4.54 -5.41
CA GLY A 191 3.88 5.37 -5.34
C GLY A 191 3.93 6.35 -4.18
N ALA A 192 3.32 5.99 -3.07
CA ALA A 192 3.28 6.84 -1.88
C ALA A 192 3.41 6.02 -0.58
N VAL A 193 3.85 6.70 0.47
CA VAL A 193 3.66 6.26 1.86
C VAL A 193 2.70 7.25 2.52
N LEU A 194 1.55 6.76 2.91
CA LEU A 194 0.55 7.54 3.64
C LEU A 194 0.53 7.09 5.09
N GLY A 195 0.89 7.98 6.00
CA GLY A 195 0.81 7.75 7.44
C GLY A 195 -0.62 7.48 7.90
N GLU A 196 -0.77 7.05 9.14
CA GLU A 196 -2.08 6.72 9.70
C GLU A 196 -3.10 7.85 9.55
N ARG A 197 -4.35 7.48 9.30
CA ARG A 197 -5.52 8.37 9.23
C ARG A 197 -5.44 9.49 8.18
N CYS A 198 -4.50 9.40 7.22
CA CYS A 198 -4.51 10.33 6.08
C CYS A 198 -5.84 10.24 5.33
N GLN A 199 -6.38 11.40 4.94
CA GLN A 199 -7.63 11.54 4.20
C GLN A 199 -7.37 12.23 2.87
N LEU A 200 -7.57 11.52 1.76
CA LEU A 200 -7.39 12.06 0.42
C LEU A 200 -8.76 12.30 -0.23
N GLY A 201 -9.01 13.52 -0.67
CA GLY A 201 -10.26 13.90 -1.33
C GLY A 201 -10.41 13.26 -2.72
N CYS A 202 -11.63 13.27 -3.22
CA CYS A 202 -11.95 12.69 -4.54
C CYS A 202 -11.08 13.26 -5.67
N ASN A 203 -10.68 12.41 -6.61
CA ASN A 203 -9.85 12.75 -7.76
C ASN A 203 -8.49 13.38 -7.42
N SER A 204 -8.04 13.26 -6.18
CA SER A 204 -6.67 13.68 -5.86
C SER A 204 -5.64 12.74 -6.50
N VAL A 205 -4.46 13.26 -6.75
CA VAL A 205 -3.35 12.50 -7.33
C VAL A 205 -2.11 12.69 -6.47
N THR A 206 -1.42 11.60 -6.14
CA THR A 206 -0.06 11.71 -5.61
C THR A 206 0.94 11.40 -6.72
N ASN A 207 1.92 12.26 -6.89
CA ASN A 207 3.06 11.98 -7.76
C ASN A 207 3.98 10.92 -7.13
N PRO A 208 4.79 10.19 -7.95
CA PRO A 208 5.69 9.16 -7.43
C PRO A 208 6.62 9.69 -6.33
N GLY A 209 6.72 8.93 -5.23
CA GLY A 209 7.58 9.26 -4.10
C GLY A 209 6.97 10.22 -3.07
N VAL A 210 5.65 10.38 -3.07
CA VAL A 210 4.97 11.16 -2.01
C VAL A 210 5.04 10.41 -0.69
N ILE A 211 5.36 11.16 0.37
CA ILE A 211 5.23 10.69 1.77
C ILE A 211 4.41 11.73 2.53
N LEU A 212 3.29 11.30 3.09
CA LEU A 212 2.44 12.11 3.98
C LEU A 212 2.52 11.55 5.39
N GLY A 213 2.87 12.38 6.37
CA GLY A 213 2.79 12.03 7.78
C GLY A 213 1.34 11.80 8.23
N CYS A 214 1.17 11.24 9.42
CA CYS A 214 -0.16 10.93 9.98
C CYS A 214 -1.11 12.13 9.94
N ASP A 215 -2.41 11.84 9.86
CA ASP A 215 -3.49 12.84 9.92
C ASP A 215 -3.46 13.92 8.82
N SER A 216 -2.62 13.71 7.78
CA SER A 216 -2.56 14.63 6.64
C SER A 216 -3.84 14.59 5.81
N GLN A 217 -4.21 15.72 5.24
CA GLN A 217 -5.42 15.88 4.43
C GLN A 217 -5.10 16.46 3.05
N VAL A 218 -5.68 15.88 2.03
CA VAL A 218 -5.60 16.37 0.65
C VAL A 218 -7.01 16.72 0.17
N HIS A 219 -7.20 17.95 -0.29
CA HIS A 219 -8.49 18.38 -0.83
C HIS A 219 -8.81 17.69 -2.16
N PRO A 220 -10.08 17.61 -2.55
CA PRO A 220 -10.47 17.06 -3.84
C PRO A 220 -9.77 17.76 -5.02
N ASN A 221 -9.48 17.00 -6.09
CA ASN A 221 -8.84 17.48 -7.32
C ASN A 221 -7.44 18.09 -7.12
N THR A 222 -6.76 17.75 -6.03
CA THR A 222 -5.41 18.25 -5.73
C THR A 222 -4.35 17.26 -6.16
N THR A 223 -3.25 17.77 -6.72
CA THR A 223 -2.04 16.96 -7.00
C THR A 223 -0.99 17.26 -5.95
N VAL A 224 -0.52 16.21 -5.27
CA VAL A 224 0.51 16.31 -4.22
C VAL A 224 1.86 15.80 -4.73
N THR A 225 2.94 16.50 -4.38
CA THR A 225 4.31 16.11 -4.72
C THR A 225 5.25 16.47 -3.57
N GLY A 226 5.96 15.49 -3.02
CA GLY A 226 6.96 15.72 -1.98
C GLY A 226 6.72 14.94 -0.70
N VAL A 227 7.54 15.29 0.31
CA VAL A 227 7.51 14.68 1.64
C VAL A 227 7.02 15.73 2.63
N PHE A 228 6.02 15.37 3.42
CA PHE A 228 5.34 16.31 4.32
C PHE A 228 5.16 15.71 5.73
N PRO A 229 5.25 16.52 6.78
CA PRO A 229 5.05 16.08 8.15
C PRO A 229 3.59 15.69 8.42
N ALA A 230 3.35 15.17 9.62
CA ALA A 230 2.00 14.95 10.13
C ALA A 230 1.16 16.24 10.13
N ASP A 231 -0.16 16.07 10.10
CA ASP A 231 -1.15 17.16 10.09
C ASP A 231 -1.06 18.13 8.89
N SER A 232 -0.33 17.76 7.85
CA SER A 232 -0.20 18.60 6.65
C SER A 232 -1.51 18.68 5.86
N ARG A 233 -1.76 19.83 5.21
CA ARG A 233 -2.96 20.08 4.42
C ARG A 233 -2.59 20.57 3.03
N HIS A 234 -3.24 19.97 2.02
CA HIS A 234 -2.95 20.21 0.60
C HIS A 234 -4.23 20.54 -0.16
N GLY A 235 -4.24 21.69 -0.83
CA GLY A 235 -5.38 22.16 -1.62
C GLY A 235 -5.02 23.32 -2.50
#